data_3a01577b9fd95125d3c2de25ae2ecef3
#
_entry.id   3a01577b9fd95125d3c2de25ae2ecef3
#
_cell.length_a   1.000
_cell.length_b   1.000
_cell.length_c   1.000
_cell.angle_alpha   90.00
_cell.angle_beta   90.00
_cell.angle_gamma   90.00
#
_symmetry.space_group_name_H-M   'P 1'
#
loop_
_entity.id
_entity.type
_entity.pdbx_description
1 polymer ?
#
loop_
_entity_poly.entity_id
_entity_poly.type
_entity_poly.pdbx_seq_one_letter_code
_entity_poly.pdbx_strand_id
1 'polypeptide(L)'
;IPELYYKINPQKLPQTTISVDKKIFRKKLLFSHHDAGIDRLTAPTMILCRKITEITQCENVLFANVDFCDSMAAEFADKKMKLHPQHDFTQDILSSSEMIARKYHVDMDHVENVQTLALQFFDRIRKLHGLVKRERLLLQISVILHSCGLYIDSIDSRECSYQIIMSTEIIGLSHKERAMIAHIVRYNSEAFPSYGSFQEDFSKQEYISMTKLNSILRIANVLDKSNRHKIKSVSVTLKNDQLIVTADTMADITLEQGLFNRKALAFQNIFGIKPVLRQKRSGKRG
;
A
#
# COMPACT_ATOMS: atom_id res chain seq x y z
N ILE A 1 1.49 12.08 30.45
CA ILE A 1 0.30 11.20 30.37
C ILE A 1 0.59 10.03 31.27
N PRO A 2 -0.12 9.90 32.41
CA PRO A 2 0.13 8.81 33.33
C PRO A 2 -0.50 7.51 32.78
N GLU A 3 0.33 6.49 32.67
CA GLU A 3 -0.01 5.06 32.74
C GLU A 3 -1.20 4.53 31.94
N LEU A 4 -1.15 4.72 30.60
CA LEU A 4 -2.09 4.08 29.67
C LEU A 4 -1.77 2.59 29.40
N TYR A 5 -0.67 2.07 29.95
CA TYR A 5 -0.20 0.71 29.64
C TYR A 5 0.18 -0.06 30.91
N TYR A 6 -0.29 -1.30 31.01
CA TYR A 6 0.17 -2.27 32.00
C TYR A 6 1.25 -3.17 31.39
N LYS A 7 2.43 -3.17 31.98
CA LYS A 7 3.51 -4.07 31.60
C LYS A 7 3.36 -5.39 32.36
N ILE A 8 3.03 -6.48 31.67
CA ILE A 8 2.91 -7.80 32.27
C ILE A 8 4.14 -8.63 31.91
N ASN A 9 4.81 -9.20 32.91
CA ASN A 9 5.92 -10.11 32.69
C ASN A 9 5.38 -11.43 32.07
N PRO A 10 5.79 -11.83 30.84
CA PRO A 10 5.30 -13.03 30.17
C PRO A 10 5.55 -14.32 30.95
N GLN A 11 6.61 -14.38 31.77
CA GLN A 11 6.91 -15.54 32.61
C GLN A 11 5.84 -15.78 33.69
N LYS A 12 5.07 -14.76 34.05
CA LYS A 12 3.94 -14.89 35.01
C LYS A 12 2.62 -15.25 34.29
N LEU A 13 2.50 -15.05 33.03
CA LEU A 13 1.29 -15.39 32.23
C LEU A 13 0.92 -16.88 32.30
N PRO A 14 1.84 -17.85 32.14
CA PRO A 14 1.52 -19.27 32.24
C PRO A 14 0.96 -19.67 33.59
N GLN A 15 1.55 -19.14 34.67
CA GLN A 15 1.12 -19.47 36.04
C GLN A 15 -0.21 -18.79 36.40
N THR A 16 -0.41 -17.58 35.96
CA THR A 16 -1.67 -16.84 36.15
C THR A 16 -2.79 -17.44 35.35
N THR A 17 -2.52 -17.85 34.08
CA THR A 17 -3.51 -18.49 33.23
C THR A 17 -3.92 -19.87 33.75
N ILE A 18 -2.99 -20.66 34.29
CA ILE A 18 -3.31 -21.97 34.86
C ILE A 18 -4.12 -21.82 36.16
N SER A 19 -3.87 -20.80 36.96
CA SER A 19 -4.68 -20.53 38.17
C SER A 19 -6.05 -19.94 37.84
N VAL A 20 -6.16 -19.17 36.78
CA VAL A 20 -7.41 -18.65 36.24
C VAL A 20 -8.24 -19.78 35.62
N ASP A 21 -7.63 -20.67 34.84
CA ASP A 21 -8.31 -21.84 34.24
C ASP A 21 -8.98 -22.73 35.30
N LYS A 22 -8.32 -23.01 36.43
CA LYS A 22 -8.84 -23.93 37.44
C LYS A 22 -9.79 -23.30 38.46
N LYS A 23 -9.60 -22.03 38.83
CA LYS A 23 -10.37 -21.39 39.90
C LYS A 23 -11.46 -20.42 39.40
N ILE A 24 -11.21 -19.65 38.34
CA ILE A 24 -12.16 -18.66 37.86
C ILE A 24 -13.19 -19.34 36.95
N PHE A 25 -12.78 -20.30 36.12
CA PHE A 25 -13.69 -21.07 35.29
C PHE A 25 -14.78 -21.81 36.11
N ARG A 26 -14.41 -22.35 37.27
CA ARG A 26 -15.36 -23.01 38.18
C ARG A 26 -16.19 -22.07 39.04
N LYS A 27 -15.71 -20.90 39.41
CA LYS A 27 -16.40 -20.02 40.36
C LYS A 27 -17.25 -18.93 39.72
N LYS A 28 -16.83 -18.38 38.54
CA LYS A 28 -17.57 -17.30 37.89
C LYS A 28 -18.64 -17.80 36.90
N LEU A 29 -18.51 -19.00 36.37
CA LEU A 29 -19.59 -19.64 35.59
C LEU A 29 -20.85 -19.92 36.39
N LEU A 30 -20.75 -19.91 37.71
CA LEU A 30 -21.88 -20.20 38.64
C LEU A 30 -22.53 -18.95 39.24
N PHE A 31 -21.96 -17.73 39.12
CA PHE A 31 -22.41 -16.61 39.96
C PHE A 31 -22.64 -15.25 39.28
N SER A 32 -22.57 -15.07 37.95
CA SER A 32 -22.88 -13.77 37.41
C SER A 32 -24.00 -13.82 36.36
N HIS A 33 -25.16 -13.35 36.77
CA HIS A 33 -26.32 -13.14 35.87
C HIS A 33 -26.31 -11.78 35.16
N HIS A 34 -25.31 -10.90 35.40
CA HIS A 34 -25.35 -9.53 34.86
C HIS A 34 -24.24 -9.13 33.88
N ASP A 35 -23.14 -9.92 33.74
CA ASP A 35 -22.06 -9.59 32.79
C ASP A 35 -21.62 -10.79 31.93
N ALA A 36 -22.58 -11.61 31.50
CA ALA A 36 -22.34 -12.90 30.84
C ALA A 36 -21.59 -12.82 29.50
N GLY A 37 -21.44 -11.63 28.90
CA GLY A 37 -20.75 -11.43 27.62
C GLY A 37 -19.23 -11.32 27.77
N ILE A 38 -18.76 -10.56 28.74
CA ILE A 38 -17.33 -10.28 28.92
C ILE A 38 -16.59 -11.49 29.51
N ASP A 39 -17.20 -12.18 30.47
CA ASP A 39 -16.60 -13.36 31.13
C ASP A 39 -16.41 -14.55 30.17
N ARG A 40 -17.25 -14.70 29.13
CA ARG A 40 -17.13 -15.78 28.15
C ARG A 40 -15.92 -15.62 27.22
N LEU A 41 -15.48 -14.40 26.95
CA LEU A 41 -14.35 -14.11 26.06
C LEU A 41 -13.01 -14.06 26.80
N THR A 42 -13.00 -13.89 28.14
CA THR A 42 -11.77 -13.73 28.91
C THR A 42 -10.88 -14.96 28.84
N ALA A 43 -11.41 -16.16 29.05
CA ALA A 43 -10.61 -17.38 29.02
C ALA A 43 -10.06 -17.70 27.59
N PRO A 44 -10.83 -17.63 26.50
CA PRO A 44 -10.28 -17.76 25.14
C PRO A 44 -9.23 -16.71 24.81
N THR A 45 -9.44 -15.45 25.21
CA THR A 45 -8.49 -14.37 24.99
C THR A 45 -7.15 -14.62 25.72
N MET A 46 -7.19 -15.08 26.96
CA MET A 46 -5.97 -15.41 27.72
C MET A 46 -5.21 -16.58 27.11
N ILE A 47 -5.92 -17.61 26.61
CA ILE A 47 -5.30 -18.73 25.90
C ILE A 47 -4.63 -18.26 24.61
N LEU A 48 -5.30 -17.39 23.85
CA LEU A 48 -4.77 -16.82 22.62
C LEU A 48 -3.52 -15.97 22.89
N CYS A 49 -3.58 -15.05 23.85
CA CYS A 49 -2.43 -14.24 24.24
C CYS A 49 -1.24 -15.11 24.66
N ARG A 50 -1.47 -16.16 25.45
CA ARG A 50 -0.43 -17.10 25.83
C ARG A 50 0.18 -17.78 24.59
N LYS A 51 -0.62 -18.27 23.67
CA LYS A 51 -0.12 -18.90 22.44
C LYS A 51 0.68 -17.93 21.56
N ILE A 52 0.23 -16.71 21.44
CA ILE A 52 0.96 -15.66 20.70
C ILE A 52 2.32 -15.41 21.37
N THR A 53 2.37 -15.25 22.69
CA THR A 53 3.63 -15.02 23.42
C THR A 53 4.58 -16.21 23.33
N GLU A 54 4.06 -17.44 23.35
CA GLU A 54 4.87 -18.67 23.15
C GLU A 54 5.49 -18.71 21.73
N ILE A 55 4.73 -18.33 20.69
CA ILE A 55 5.19 -18.34 19.31
C ILE A 55 6.17 -17.20 19.03
N THR A 56 5.87 -15.99 19.49
CA THR A 56 6.68 -14.80 19.22
C THR A 56 7.89 -14.67 20.12
N GLN A 57 7.99 -15.47 21.20
CA GLN A 57 9.06 -15.40 22.21
C GLN A 57 9.25 -13.99 22.77
N CYS A 58 8.17 -13.19 22.84
CA CYS A 58 8.26 -11.82 23.31
C CYS A 58 8.47 -11.76 24.83
N GLU A 59 9.35 -10.87 25.26
CA GLU A 59 9.68 -10.69 26.69
C GLU A 59 8.62 -9.90 27.45
N ASN A 60 7.82 -9.10 26.77
CA ASN A 60 6.81 -8.24 27.36
C ASN A 60 5.56 -8.16 26.50
N VAL A 61 4.41 -8.11 27.17
CA VAL A 61 3.10 -7.83 26.54
C VAL A 61 2.58 -6.53 27.14
N LEU A 62 2.20 -5.59 26.28
CA LEU A 62 1.61 -4.32 26.69
C LEU A 62 0.10 -4.37 26.45
N PHE A 63 -0.66 -4.09 27.47
CA PHE A 63 -2.11 -3.93 27.38
C PHE A 63 -2.44 -2.44 27.49
N ALA A 64 -3.01 -1.89 26.42
CA ALA A 64 -3.52 -0.52 26.46
C ALA A 64 -4.78 -0.48 27.34
N ASN A 65 -4.80 0.41 28.31
CA ASN A 65 -6.00 0.67 29.13
C ASN A 65 -6.86 1.75 28.46
N VAL A 66 -7.24 1.50 27.21
CA VAL A 66 -8.05 2.41 26.39
C VAL A 66 -9.14 1.60 25.72
N ASP A 67 -10.36 2.04 25.82
CA ASP A 67 -11.46 1.41 25.10
C ASP A 67 -11.62 1.99 23.66
N PHE A 68 -12.51 1.37 22.90
CA PHE A 68 -12.79 1.79 21.52
C PHE A 68 -13.40 3.20 21.48
N CYS A 69 -14.27 3.55 22.44
CA CYS A 69 -14.90 4.86 22.50
C CYS A 69 -13.90 5.97 22.80
N ASP A 70 -12.96 5.71 23.72
CA ASP A 70 -11.86 6.63 24.05
C ASP A 70 -10.99 6.89 22.82
N SER A 71 -10.67 5.85 22.06
CA SER A 71 -9.87 5.94 20.84
C SER A 71 -10.59 6.78 19.75
N MET A 72 -11.89 6.57 19.57
CA MET A 72 -12.70 7.37 18.65
C MET A 72 -12.82 8.83 19.11
N ALA A 73 -13.01 9.07 20.39
CA ALA A 73 -13.10 10.42 20.96
C ALA A 73 -11.78 11.17 20.80
N ALA A 74 -10.65 10.51 21.02
CA ALA A 74 -9.32 11.06 20.81
C ALA A 74 -9.09 11.42 19.33
N GLU A 75 -9.42 10.54 18.40
CA GLU A 75 -9.30 10.81 16.95
C GLU A 75 -10.18 12.00 16.52
N PHE A 76 -11.40 12.08 17.02
CA PHE A 76 -12.29 13.20 16.76
C PHE A 76 -11.74 14.53 17.32
N ALA A 77 -11.21 14.51 18.54
CA ALA A 77 -10.59 15.67 19.17
C ALA A 77 -9.36 16.14 18.38
N ASP A 78 -8.49 15.22 17.97
CA ASP A 78 -7.31 15.50 17.16
C ASP A 78 -7.67 16.16 15.82
N LYS A 79 -8.67 15.64 15.13
CA LYS A 79 -9.17 16.24 13.88
C LYS A 79 -9.74 17.64 14.08
N LYS A 80 -10.51 17.86 15.16
CA LYS A 80 -11.19 19.13 15.43
C LYS A 80 -10.24 20.20 15.94
N MET A 81 -9.28 19.83 16.78
CA MET A 81 -8.30 20.74 17.39
C MET A 81 -7.05 20.90 16.52
N LYS A 82 -6.97 20.23 15.38
CA LYS A 82 -5.80 20.20 14.47
C LYS A 82 -4.51 19.75 15.18
N LEU A 83 -4.63 18.86 16.13
CA LEU A 83 -3.50 18.23 16.78
C LEU A 83 -2.76 17.36 15.75
N HIS A 84 -1.45 17.33 15.85
CA HIS A 84 -0.67 16.46 14.95
C HIS A 84 -0.86 15.01 15.39
N PRO A 85 -1.21 14.09 14.47
CA PRO A 85 -1.25 12.67 14.81
C PRO A 85 0.11 12.23 15.32
N GLN A 86 0.15 11.53 16.45
CA GLN A 86 1.38 11.02 17.05
C GLN A 86 2.00 9.87 16.23
N HIS A 87 1.21 9.24 15.36
CA HIS A 87 1.63 8.11 14.52
C HIS A 87 1.33 8.36 13.04
N ASP A 88 2.34 8.16 12.20
CA ASP A 88 2.17 8.19 10.74
C ASP A 88 1.88 6.77 10.22
N PHE A 89 0.61 6.47 10.00
CA PHE A 89 0.17 5.18 9.47
C PHE A 89 0.66 4.88 8.04
N THR A 90 1.31 5.80 7.38
CA THR A 90 1.83 5.60 6.01
C THR A 90 2.77 4.41 5.95
N GLN A 91 3.66 4.26 6.93
CA GLN A 91 4.61 3.14 6.97
C GLN A 91 3.92 1.81 7.22
N ASP A 92 2.88 1.78 8.05
CA ASP A 92 2.12 0.55 8.32
C ASP A 92 1.38 0.08 7.07
N ILE A 93 0.78 1.02 6.31
CA ILE A 93 0.12 0.74 5.03
C ILE A 93 1.12 0.16 4.02
N LEU A 94 2.30 0.77 3.90
CA LEU A 94 3.35 0.31 2.99
C LEU A 94 3.88 -1.06 3.39
N SER A 95 4.19 -1.27 4.67
CA SER A 95 4.67 -2.57 5.19
C SER A 95 3.64 -3.68 4.98
N SER A 96 2.34 -3.38 5.19
CA SER A 96 1.25 -4.32 4.90
C SER A 96 1.19 -4.67 3.42
N SER A 97 1.34 -3.67 2.54
CA SER A 97 1.36 -3.88 1.09
C SER A 97 2.56 -4.72 0.63
N GLU A 98 3.73 -4.45 1.20
CA GLU A 98 4.95 -5.25 0.94
C GLU A 98 4.81 -6.69 1.44
N MET A 99 4.18 -6.90 2.60
CA MET A 99 3.91 -8.23 3.12
C MET A 99 3.01 -9.02 2.16
N ILE A 100 1.98 -8.38 1.59
CA ILE A 100 1.13 -8.99 0.55
C ILE A 100 1.97 -9.33 -0.68
N ALA A 101 2.78 -8.40 -1.18
CA ALA A 101 3.64 -8.62 -2.33
C ALA A 101 4.58 -9.82 -2.12
N ARG A 102 5.23 -9.90 -0.96
CA ARG A 102 6.11 -11.04 -0.58
C ARG A 102 5.34 -12.35 -0.47
N LYS A 103 4.11 -12.35 0.08
CA LYS A 103 3.23 -13.52 0.15
C LYS A 103 2.95 -14.10 -1.25
N TYR A 104 2.82 -13.25 -2.26
CA TYR A 104 2.59 -13.64 -3.65
C TYR A 104 3.87 -13.64 -4.49
N HIS A 105 5.04 -13.79 -3.85
CA HIS A 105 6.35 -13.94 -4.49
C HIS A 105 6.65 -12.87 -5.55
N VAL A 106 6.21 -11.63 -5.32
CA VAL A 106 6.54 -10.52 -6.19
C VAL A 106 8.05 -10.26 -6.17
N ASP A 107 8.63 -9.98 -7.34
CA ASP A 107 10.01 -9.54 -7.47
C ASP A 107 10.18 -8.15 -6.84
N MET A 108 10.71 -8.12 -5.62
CA MET A 108 10.84 -6.89 -4.84
C MET A 108 11.93 -5.95 -5.38
N ASP A 109 12.95 -6.49 -6.07
CA ASP A 109 13.99 -5.65 -6.70
C ASP A 109 13.40 -4.87 -7.88
N HIS A 110 12.55 -5.53 -8.67
CA HIS A 110 11.76 -4.86 -9.72
C HIS A 110 10.81 -3.82 -9.14
N VAL A 111 10.10 -4.15 -8.06
CA VAL A 111 9.18 -3.23 -7.38
C VAL A 111 9.94 -1.99 -6.90
N GLU A 112 11.08 -2.13 -6.24
CA GLU A 112 11.88 -1.02 -5.73
C GLU A 112 12.33 -0.08 -6.86
N ASN A 113 12.81 -0.64 -7.98
CA ASN A 113 13.22 0.15 -9.14
C ASN A 113 12.03 0.87 -9.76
N VAL A 114 10.92 0.18 -10.05
CA VAL A 114 9.71 0.79 -10.61
C VAL A 114 9.11 1.83 -9.67
N GLN A 115 9.14 1.59 -8.36
CA GLN A 115 8.68 2.55 -7.35
C GLN A 115 9.50 3.83 -7.39
N THR A 116 10.83 3.70 -7.43
CA THR A 116 11.74 4.85 -7.55
C THR A 116 11.42 5.67 -8.80
N LEU A 117 11.28 5.01 -9.96
CA LEU A 117 10.96 5.67 -11.23
C LEU A 117 9.56 6.31 -11.21
N ALA A 118 8.55 5.62 -10.68
CA ALA A 118 7.18 6.12 -10.61
C ALA A 118 7.07 7.36 -9.71
N LEU A 119 7.72 7.34 -8.55
CA LEU A 119 7.67 8.45 -7.59
C LEU A 119 8.47 9.65 -8.09
N GLN A 120 9.66 9.43 -8.69
CA GLN A 120 10.40 10.51 -9.36
C GLN A 120 9.58 11.16 -10.47
N PHE A 121 8.90 10.35 -11.28
CA PHE A 121 8.05 10.84 -12.35
C PHE A 121 6.86 11.63 -11.79
N PHE A 122 6.15 11.08 -10.81
CA PHE A 122 5.05 11.74 -10.12
C PHE A 122 5.47 13.10 -9.56
N ASP A 123 6.54 13.15 -8.78
CA ASP A 123 6.99 14.37 -8.10
C ASP A 123 7.40 15.46 -9.11
N ARG A 124 8.01 15.08 -10.24
CA ARG A 124 8.46 16.01 -11.29
C ARG A 124 7.32 16.62 -12.09
N ILE A 125 6.23 15.89 -12.30
CA ILE A 125 5.08 16.38 -13.05
C ILE A 125 3.95 16.90 -12.14
N ARG A 126 4.22 17.23 -10.90
CA ARG A 126 3.22 17.66 -9.90
C ARG A 126 2.33 18.80 -10.40
N LYS A 127 2.89 19.78 -11.11
CA LYS A 127 2.12 20.90 -11.69
C LYS A 127 1.15 20.44 -12.79
N LEU A 128 1.45 19.33 -13.47
CA LEU A 128 0.63 18.80 -14.55
C LEU A 128 -0.52 17.93 -14.03
N HIS A 129 -0.26 17.07 -13.04
CA HIS A 129 -1.31 16.18 -12.54
C HIS A 129 -2.19 16.79 -11.46
N GLY A 130 -1.69 17.73 -10.64
CA GLY A 130 -2.44 18.37 -9.57
C GLY A 130 -2.88 17.44 -8.42
N LEU A 131 -2.31 16.23 -8.33
CA LEU A 131 -2.60 15.25 -7.29
C LEU A 131 -1.82 15.57 -6.00
N VAL A 132 -2.32 15.08 -4.85
CA VAL A 132 -1.75 15.37 -3.53
C VAL A 132 -1.02 14.17 -2.91
N LYS A 133 -0.57 14.32 -1.66
CA LYS A 133 0.22 13.30 -0.94
C LYS A 133 -0.50 11.95 -0.83
N ARG A 134 -1.84 11.95 -0.71
CA ARG A 134 -2.61 10.71 -0.60
C ARG A 134 -2.60 9.90 -1.89
N GLU A 135 -2.79 10.54 -3.04
CA GLU A 135 -2.70 9.85 -4.33
C GLU A 135 -1.29 9.36 -4.63
N ARG A 136 -0.25 10.07 -4.14
CA ARG A 136 1.13 9.57 -4.22
C ARG A 136 1.30 8.25 -3.47
N LEU A 137 0.68 8.11 -2.30
CA LEU A 137 0.66 6.85 -1.55
C LEU A 137 -0.09 5.76 -2.32
N LEU A 138 -1.27 6.07 -2.91
CA LEU A 138 -2.02 5.10 -3.73
C LEU A 138 -1.18 4.62 -4.93
N LEU A 139 -0.42 5.51 -5.57
CA LEU A 139 0.52 5.12 -6.63
C LEU A 139 1.58 4.14 -6.12
N GLN A 140 2.18 4.44 -4.98
CA GLN A 140 3.23 3.63 -4.37
C GLN A 140 2.72 2.22 -4.08
N ILE A 141 1.53 2.10 -3.47
CA ILE A 141 0.89 0.81 -3.21
C ILE A 141 0.56 0.08 -4.52
N SER A 142 0.06 0.81 -5.52
CA SER A 142 -0.22 0.22 -6.83
C SER A 142 1.05 -0.34 -7.49
N VAL A 143 2.20 0.31 -7.31
CA VAL A 143 3.50 -0.21 -7.77
C VAL A 143 3.88 -1.47 -7.01
N ILE A 144 3.73 -1.50 -5.68
CA ILE A 144 4.08 -2.67 -4.85
C ILE A 144 3.25 -3.90 -5.27
N LEU A 145 1.98 -3.71 -5.59
CA LEU A 145 1.04 -4.81 -5.82
C LEU A 145 0.78 -5.14 -7.31
N HIS A 146 1.40 -4.40 -8.26
CA HIS A 146 1.01 -4.49 -9.66
C HIS A 146 1.22 -5.85 -10.34
N SER A 147 2.06 -6.69 -9.77
CA SER A 147 2.43 -8.01 -10.32
C SER A 147 2.09 -9.19 -9.41
N CYS A 148 1.37 -8.97 -8.28
CA CYS A 148 1.06 -10.03 -7.33
C CYS A 148 0.22 -11.18 -7.93
N GLY A 149 -0.57 -10.92 -8.96
CA GLY A 149 -1.36 -11.94 -9.66
C GLY A 149 -0.54 -12.89 -10.52
N LEU A 150 0.71 -12.56 -10.86
CA LEU A 150 1.61 -13.47 -11.62
C LEU A 150 1.84 -14.80 -10.89
N TYR A 151 1.76 -14.81 -9.59
CA TYR A 151 1.88 -16.01 -8.78
C TYR A 151 0.71 -16.98 -8.99
N ILE A 152 -0.48 -16.47 -9.30
CA ILE A 152 -1.70 -17.27 -9.51
C ILE A 152 -1.79 -17.72 -10.97
N ASP A 153 -1.72 -16.77 -11.90
CA ASP A 153 -1.84 -17.01 -13.33
C ASP A 153 -1.01 -16.00 -14.12
N SER A 154 -0.15 -16.47 -15.00
CA SER A 154 0.68 -15.65 -15.86
C SER A 154 -0.12 -14.99 -17.03
N ILE A 155 -1.20 -15.62 -17.46
CA ILE A 155 -2.04 -15.15 -18.57
C ILE A 155 -3.01 -14.07 -18.06
N ASP A 156 -3.73 -14.38 -16.98
CA ASP A 156 -4.76 -13.51 -16.40
C ASP A 156 -4.27 -12.77 -15.14
N SER A 157 -2.95 -12.54 -15.08
CA SER A 157 -2.26 -11.99 -13.89
C SER A 157 -2.85 -10.67 -13.39
N ARG A 158 -3.39 -9.85 -14.28
CA ARG A 158 -4.00 -8.55 -13.93
C ARG A 158 -5.31 -8.69 -13.21
N GLU A 159 -6.16 -9.61 -13.68
CA GLU A 159 -7.41 -9.94 -13.00
C GLU A 159 -7.12 -10.60 -11.65
N CYS A 160 -6.16 -11.52 -11.60
CA CYS A 160 -5.72 -12.12 -10.34
C CYS A 160 -5.18 -11.06 -9.37
N SER A 161 -4.40 -10.08 -9.84
CA SER A 161 -3.94 -8.95 -9.00
C SER A 161 -5.11 -8.13 -8.47
N TYR A 162 -6.10 -7.82 -9.32
CA TYR A 162 -7.31 -7.13 -8.91
C TYR A 162 -8.04 -7.90 -7.79
N GLN A 163 -8.27 -9.19 -7.98
CA GLN A 163 -8.97 -10.03 -6.98
C GLN A 163 -8.19 -10.14 -5.67
N ILE A 164 -6.86 -10.28 -5.72
CA ILE A 164 -6.00 -10.30 -4.53
C ILE A 164 -6.17 -9.00 -3.74
N ILE A 165 -6.07 -7.85 -4.42
CA ILE A 165 -6.17 -6.53 -3.78
C ILE A 165 -7.57 -6.32 -3.18
N MET A 166 -8.62 -6.69 -3.90
CA MET A 166 -10.00 -6.55 -3.41
C MET A 166 -10.32 -7.47 -2.25
N SER A 167 -9.73 -8.67 -2.21
CA SER A 167 -9.97 -9.67 -1.17
C SER A 167 -9.09 -9.49 0.07
N THR A 168 -8.07 -8.65 0.00
CA THR A 168 -7.13 -8.44 1.10
C THR A 168 -7.39 -7.10 1.77
N GLU A 169 -7.48 -7.10 3.10
CA GLU A 169 -7.62 -5.88 3.86
C GLU A 169 -6.24 -5.26 4.13
N ILE A 170 -6.10 -3.97 3.82
CA ILE A 170 -4.92 -3.17 4.15
C ILE A 170 -5.38 -2.10 5.13
N ILE A 171 -4.98 -2.26 6.40
CA ILE A 171 -5.35 -1.32 7.47
C ILE A 171 -4.85 0.08 7.10
N GLY A 172 -5.74 1.08 7.23
CA GLY A 172 -5.45 2.47 6.88
C GLY A 172 -5.84 2.88 5.45
N LEU A 173 -6.36 1.93 4.65
CA LEU A 173 -7.04 2.22 3.38
C LEU A 173 -8.55 2.05 3.53
N SER A 174 -9.31 2.99 2.98
CA SER A 174 -10.75 2.81 2.81
C SER A 174 -11.03 1.75 1.73
N HIS A 175 -12.24 1.16 1.76
CA HIS A 175 -12.68 0.24 0.72
C HIS A 175 -12.57 0.87 -0.69
N LYS A 176 -12.92 2.14 -0.81
CA LYS A 176 -12.86 2.89 -2.06
C LYS A 176 -11.42 3.08 -2.55
N GLU A 177 -10.49 3.44 -1.69
CA GLU A 177 -9.06 3.56 -2.04
C GLU A 177 -8.47 2.22 -2.49
N ARG A 178 -8.84 1.14 -1.80
CA ARG A 178 -8.44 -0.22 -2.19
C ARG A 178 -8.97 -0.58 -3.58
N ALA A 179 -10.24 -0.25 -3.88
CA ALA A 179 -10.82 -0.45 -5.19
C ALA A 179 -10.13 0.42 -6.26
N MET A 180 -9.77 1.67 -5.95
CA MET A 180 -8.97 2.51 -6.85
C MET A 180 -7.63 1.84 -7.19
N ILE A 181 -6.89 1.37 -6.20
CA ILE A 181 -5.62 0.66 -6.39
C ILE A 181 -5.83 -0.58 -7.27
N ALA A 182 -6.84 -1.39 -6.96
CA ALA A 182 -7.15 -2.60 -7.72
C ALA A 182 -7.40 -2.31 -9.20
N HIS A 183 -8.17 -1.26 -9.52
CA HIS A 183 -8.41 -0.83 -10.90
C HIS A 183 -7.16 -0.26 -11.57
N ILE A 184 -6.35 0.54 -10.86
CA ILE A 184 -5.07 1.05 -11.38
C ILE A 184 -4.16 -0.12 -11.79
N VAL A 185 -4.10 -1.17 -10.99
CA VAL A 185 -3.29 -2.36 -11.26
C VAL A 185 -3.89 -3.19 -12.40
N ARG A 186 -5.20 -3.44 -12.40
CA ARG A 186 -5.90 -4.22 -13.43
C ARG A 186 -5.64 -3.68 -14.84
N TYR A 187 -5.71 -2.37 -15.02
CA TYR A 187 -5.54 -1.71 -16.30
C TYR A 187 -4.10 -1.24 -16.59
N ASN A 188 -3.11 -1.77 -15.86
CA ASN A 188 -1.70 -1.39 -16.07
C ASN A 188 -1.18 -1.66 -17.49
N SER A 189 -1.70 -2.67 -18.18
CA SER A 189 -1.26 -3.04 -19.53
C SER A 189 -2.30 -2.77 -20.65
N GLU A 190 -3.55 -2.55 -20.27
CA GLU A 190 -4.67 -2.32 -21.19
C GLU A 190 -5.16 -0.88 -21.17
N ALA A 191 -6.09 -0.57 -22.09
CA ALA A 191 -6.77 0.72 -22.05
C ALA A 191 -7.62 0.84 -20.79
N PHE A 192 -7.53 1.99 -20.14
CA PHE A 192 -8.40 2.28 -18.99
C PHE A 192 -9.81 2.55 -19.52
N PRO A 193 -10.87 1.86 -19.00
CA PRO A 193 -12.24 2.05 -19.49
C PRO A 193 -12.73 3.49 -19.29
N SER A 194 -13.78 3.87 -20.02
CA SER A 194 -14.39 5.19 -19.89
C SER A 194 -15.08 5.38 -18.52
N TYR A 195 -15.34 6.63 -18.16
CA TYR A 195 -16.00 6.97 -16.90
C TYR A 195 -17.36 6.28 -16.72
N GLY A 196 -18.10 6.06 -17.82
CA GLY A 196 -19.39 5.34 -17.75
C GLY A 196 -19.34 3.97 -17.07
N SER A 197 -18.20 3.29 -17.14
CA SER A 197 -18.00 1.99 -16.46
C SER A 197 -17.74 2.11 -14.95
N PHE A 198 -17.57 3.30 -14.43
CA PHE A 198 -17.18 3.57 -13.04
C PHE A 198 -18.10 4.55 -12.32
N GLN A 199 -19.08 5.12 -13.01
CA GLN A 199 -19.90 6.24 -12.50
C GLN A 199 -20.76 5.86 -11.29
N GLU A 200 -21.07 4.58 -11.07
CA GLU A 200 -21.84 4.09 -9.92
C GLU A 200 -20.97 4.02 -8.66
N ASP A 201 -19.68 3.70 -8.81
CA ASP A 201 -18.78 3.46 -7.70
C ASP A 201 -17.88 4.66 -7.39
N PHE A 202 -17.54 5.47 -8.40
CA PHE A 202 -16.55 6.54 -8.28
C PHE A 202 -17.04 7.87 -8.81
N SER A 203 -16.70 8.94 -8.12
CA SER A 203 -16.86 10.31 -8.61
C SER A 203 -15.94 10.58 -9.81
N LYS A 204 -16.25 11.63 -10.61
CA LYS A 204 -15.38 12.06 -11.71
C LYS A 204 -13.96 12.39 -11.24
N GLN A 205 -13.82 12.97 -10.04
CA GLN A 205 -12.50 13.32 -9.51
C GLN A 205 -11.68 12.07 -9.17
N GLU A 206 -12.28 11.07 -8.54
CA GLU A 206 -11.64 9.79 -8.24
C GLU A 206 -11.26 9.06 -9.54
N TYR A 207 -12.13 9.03 -10.53
CA TYR A 207 -11.83 8.47 -11.84
C TYR A 207 -10.65 9.17 -12.52
N ILE A 208 -10.60 10.50 -12.51
CA ILE A 208 -9.48 11.28 -13.04
C ILE A 208 -8.19 10.94 -12.28
N SER A 209 -8.24 10.80 -10.95
CA SER A 209 -7.09 10.39 -10.16
C SER A 209 -6.61 9.00 -10.56
N MET A 210 -7.52 8.02 -10.68
CA MET A 210 -7.17 6.66 -11.13
C MET A 210 -6.49 6.64 -12.50
N THR A 211 -7.04 7.35 -13.48
CA THR A 211 -6.49 7.38 -14.85
C THR A 211 -5.11 8.02 -14.89
N LYS A 212 -4.90 9.10 -14.13
CA LYS A 212 -3.59 9.75 -13.99
C LYS A 212 -2.56 8.82 -13.34
N LEU A 213 -2.92 8.19 -12.22
CA LEU A 213 -2.04 7.26 -11.51
C LEU A 213 -1.72 6.01 -12.37
N ASN A 214 -2.72 5.46 -13.05
CA ASN A 214 -2.51 4.35 -13.97
C ASN A 214 -1.52 4.72 -15.09
N SER A 215 -1.64 5.91 -15.68
CA SER A 215 -0.72 6.37 -16.73
C SER A 215 0.71 6.48 -16.21
N ILE A 216 0.91 6.98 -14.99
CA ILE A 216 2.25 7.09 -14.37
C ILE A 216 2.82 5.70 -14.11
N LEU A 217 2.02 4.78 -13.52
CA LEU A 217 2.44 3.40 -13.30
C LEU A 217 2.86 2.72 -14.59
N ARG A 218 2.08 2.88 -15.67
CA ARG A 218 2.37 2.29 -16.99
C ARG A 218 3.69 2.79 -17.58
N ILE A 219 3.97 4.08 -17.44
CA ILE A 219 5.23 4.67 -17.91
C ILE A 219 6.40 4.13 -17.06
N ALA A 220 6.27 4.10 -15.73
CA ALA A 220 7.32 3.62 -14.86
C ALA A 220 7.63 2.13 -15.06
N ASN A 221 6.60 1.29 -15.17
CA ASN A 221 6.74 -0.15 -15.38
C ASN A 221 7.46 -0.50 -16.71
N VAL A 222 7.24 0.30 -17.74
CA VAL A 222 7.91 0.09 -19.04
C VAL A 222 9.40 0.39 -18.98
N LEU A 223 9.82 1.30 -18.10
CA LEU A 223 11.22 1.68 -17.95
C LEU A 223 12.09 0.57 -17.33
N ASP A 224 11.47 -0.42 -16.71
CA ASP A 224 12.17 -1.62 -16.20
C ASP A 224 11.58 -2.93 -16.72
N LYS A 225 11.03 -2.91 -17.93
CA LYS A 225 10.33 -4.08 -18.49
C LYS A 225 11.21 -5.31 -18.69
N SER A 226 12.50 -5.12 -18.82
CA SER A 226 13.46 -6.23 -18.91
C SER A 226 13.83 -6.86 -17.55
N ASN A 227 13.36 -6.33 -16.42
CA ASN A 227 13.76 -6.70 -15.06
C ASN A 227 15.30 -6.72 -14.85
N ARG A 228 16.00 -5.84 -15.58
CA ARG A 228 17.47 -5.74 -15.50
C ARG A 228 17.94 -4.44 -14.85
N HIS A 229 17.01 -3.64 -14.36
CA HIS A 229 17.27 -2.37 -13.66
C HIS A 229 18.25 -1.46 -14.42
N LYS A 230 18.14 -1.44 -15.75
CA LYS A 230 19.01 -0.65 -16.64
C LYS A 230 18.85 0.85 -16.42
N ILE A 231 17.67 1.29 -16.02
CA ILE A 231 17.32 2.67 -15.72
C ILE A 231 16.99 2.72 -14.23
N LYS A 232 17.86 3.37 -13.45
CA LYS A 232 17.66 3.52 -11.99
C LYS A 232 17.07 4.87 -11.62
N SER A 233 17.17 5.84 -12.50
CA SER A 233 16.61 7.18 -12.28
C SER A 233 16.28 7.86 -13.59
N VAL A 234 15.32 8.77 -13.54
CA VAL A 234 14.94 9.60 -14.67
C VAL A 234 14.89 11.07 -14.26
N SER A 235 15.28 11.94 -15.17
CA SER A 235 14.94 13.34 -15.07
C SER A 235 13.80 13.67 -16.04
N VAL A 236 12.83 14.47 -15.59
CA VAL A 236 11.65 14.82 -16.37
C VAL A 236 11.59 16.34 -16.50
N THR A 237 11.53 16.82 -17.75
CA THR A 237 11.45 18.25 -18.06
C THR A 237 10.39 18.52 -19.11
N LEU A 238 9.63 19.60 -18.93
CA LEU A 238 8.69 20.08 -19.93
C LEU A 238 9.42 21.06 -20.87
N LYS A 239 9.44 20.76 -22.15
CA LYS A 239 10.07 21.62 -23.17
C LYS A 239 9.32 21.49 -24.50
N ASN A 240 8.97 22.63 -25.11
CA ASN A 240 8.30 22.70 -26.41
C ASN A 240 7.07 21.77 -26.49
N ASP A 241 6.17 21.86 -25.52
CA ASP A 241 4.95 21.04 -25.41
C ASP A 241 5.18 19.51 -25.41
N GLN A 242 6.41 19.11 -25.07
CA GLN A 242 6.76 17.71 -24.87
C GLN A 242 7.29 17.47 -23.46
N LEU A 243 6.93 16.33 -22.90
CA LEU A 243 7.46 15.87 -21.62
C LEU A 243 8.69 15.00 -21.89
N ILE A 244 9.88 15.59 -21.77
CA ILE A 244 11.13 14.88 -22.02
C ILE A 244 11.52 14.09 -20.76
N VAL A 245 11.51 12.78 -20.88
CA VAL A 245 11.97 11.82 -19.87
C VAL A 245 13.37 11.38 -20.25
N THR A 246 14.36 11.77 -19.47
CA THR A 246 15.76 11.44 -19.74
C THR A 246 16.24 10.37 -18.77
N ALA A 247 16.59 9.21 -19.32
CA ALA A 247 17.20 8.12 -18.58
C ALA A 247 18.74 8.29 -18.59
N ASP A 248 19.34 8.27 -17.43
CA ASP A 248 20.80 8.30 -17.27
C ASP A 248 21.30 6.85 -17.17
N THR A 249 21.72 6.30 -18.29
CA THR A 249 22.18 4.91 -18.41
C THR A 249 23.09 4.70 -19.61
N MET A 250 24.04 3.79 -19.45
CA MET A 250 24.93 3.34 -20.54
C MET A 250 24.41 2.04 -21.17
N ALA A 251 23.41 1.38 -20.59
CA ALA A 251 22.87 0.15 -21.09
C ALA A 251 22.01 0.37 -22.35
N ASP A 252 21.87 -0.66 -23.16
CA ASP A 252 20.91 -0.65 -24.28
C ASP A 252 19.47 -0.69 -23.75
N ILE A 253 18.71 0.35 -24.06
CA ILE A 253 17.30 0.53 -23.68
C ILE A 253 16.35 0.47 -24.87
N THR A 254 16.73 -0.16 -25.97
CA THR A 254 15.92 -0.23 -27.19
C THR A 254 14.54 -0.85 -26.93
N LEU A 255 14.47 -1.89 -26.10
CA LEU A 255 13.20 -2.53 -25.70
C LEU A 255 12.33 -1.53 -24.91
N GLU A 256 12.89 -0.90 -23.90
CA GLU A 256 12.22 0.08 -23.05
C GLU A 256 11.71 1.27 -23.88
N GLN A 257 12.52 1.78 -24.83
CA GLN A 257 12.12 2.87 -25.73
C GLN A 257 10.94 2.48 -26.64
N GLY A 258 10.99 1.30 -27.25
CA GLY A 258 9.91 0.79 -28.11
C GLY A 258 8.59 0.66 -27.36
N LEU A 259 8.63 0.12 -26.15
CA LEU A 259 7.47 -0.04 -25.29
C LEU A 259 6.97 1.30 -24.74
N PHE A 260 7.89 2.19 -24.36
CA PHE A 260 7.56 3.54 -23.88
C PHE A 260 6.74 4.30 -24.92
N ASN A 261 7.16 4.31 -26.18
CA ASN A 261 6.47 4.99 -27.26
C ASN A 261 5.02 4.52 -27.44
N ARG A 262 4.76 3.21 -27.22
CA ARG A 262 3.40 2.66 -27.24
C ARG A 262 2.54 3.15 -26.07
N LYS A 263 3.12 3.30 -24.88
CA LYS A 263 2.40 3.79 -23.69
C LYS A 263 2.29 5.32 -23.67
N ALA A 264 3.18 6.02 -24.38
CA ALA A 264 3.18 7.48 -24.49
C ALA A 264 1.86 8.04 -25.03
N LEU A 265 1.21 7.33 -25.96
CA LEU A 265 -0.08 7.76 -26.53
C LEU A 265 -1.18 7.78 -25.46
N ALA A 266 -1.27 6.74 -24.63
CA ALA A 266 -2.24 6.69 -23.54
C ALA A 266 -2.00 7.81 -22.49
N PHE A 267 -0.74 8.11 -22.20
CA PHE A 267 -0.37 9.22 -21.34
C PHE A 267 -0.78 10.57 -21.97
N GLN A 268 -0.53 10.76 -23.25
CA GLN A 268 -0.90 11.98 -23.99
C GLN A 268 -2.42 12.22 -23.96
N ASN A 269 -3.22 11.17 -24.10
CA ASN A 269 -4.69 11.28 -24.06
C ASN A 269 -5.20 11.79 -22.70
N ILE A 270 -4.49 11.49 -21.61
CA ILE A 270 -4.89 11.89 -20.25
C ILE A 270 -4.33 13.26 -19.88
N PHE A 271 -3.08 13.53 -20.25
CA PHE A 271 -2.39 14.75 -19.84
C PHE A 271 -2.30 15.84 -20.90
N GLY A 272 -2.71 15.54 -22.15
CA GLY A 272 -2.60 16.47 -23.28
C GLY A 272 -1.15 16.66 -23.78
N ILE A 273 -0.17 16.01 -23.17
CA ILE A 273 1.26 16.21 -23.44
C ILE A 273 1.92 14.87 -23.75
N LYS A 274 2.67 14.80 -24.86
CA LYS A 274 3.37 13.59 -25.28
C LYS A 274 4.68 13.41 -24.50
N PRO A 275 4.86 12.30 -23.77
CA PRO A 275 6.15 11.98 -23.18
C PRO A 275 7.08 11.38 -24.24
N VAL A 276 8.37 11.75 -24.16
CA VAL A 276 9.43 11.28 -25.06
C VAL A 276 10.60 10.79 -24.22
N LEU A 277 10.96 9.51 -24.38
CA LEU A 277 12.11 8.94 -23.68
C LEU A 277 13.41 9.25 -24.46
N ARG A 278 14.37 9.81 -23.77
CA ARG A 278 15.72 10.06 -24.26
C ARG A 278 16.75 9.38 -23.37
N GLN A 279 17.80 8.85 -23.97
CA GLN A 279 18.94 8.32 -23.25
C GLN A 279 20.02 9.41 -23.17
N LYS A 280 20.46 9.73 -21.96
CA LYS A 280 21.66 10.52 -21.75
C LYS A 280 22.82 9.55 -21.58
N ARG A 281 23.72 9.48 -22.58
CA ARG A 281 24.98 8.79 -22.45
C ARG A 281 25.92 9.72 -21.69
N SER A 282 26.31 9.36 -20.47
CA SER A 282 27.36 10.07 -19.77
C SER A 282 28.63 9.99 -20.62
N GLY A 283 28.96 11.09 -21.27
CA GLY A 283 30.26 11.20 -21.91
C GLY A 283 31.32 10.96 -20.85
N LYS A 284 32.33 10.14 -21.12
CA LYS A 284 33.52 10.06 -20.33
C LYS A 284 34.01 11.49 -20.14
N ARG A 285 34.01 12.02 -18.91
CA ARG A 285 34.90 13.12 -18.56
C ARG A 285 36.30 12.52 -18.64
N GLY A 286 37.01 12.82 -19.72
CA GLY A 286 38.44 12.57 -19.82
C GLY A 286 39.21 13.32 -18.74
#